data_7cb6735b97979ba498ac144547408f7b
#
_entry.id   7cb6735b97979ba498ac144547408f7b
#
_cell.length_a   1.000
_cell.length_b   1.000
_cell.length_c   1.000
_cell.angle_alpha   90.00
_cell.angle_beta   90.00
_cell.angle_gamma   90.00
#
_symmetry.space_group_name_H-M   'P 1'
#
loop_
_entity.id
_entity.type
_entity.pdbx_description
1 polymer ?
#
loop_
_entity_poly.entity_id
_entity_poly.type
_entity_poly.pdbx_seq_one_letter_code
_entity_poly.pdbx_strand_id
1 'polypeptide(L)'
;MTKIQWLGRAVFALCALGTSIAYAEDKQPRIVGGSDVSIDNAPWQVYVQGTNGASSLACGGTIIADNYILTAAHCLYDYDSYTYTVYAGSAYWPAGSPHEVTARFIHEDYDDDTLVNDIALLKISGTLPSSSQAIQLVDENNQIAFDVEAALDVQDNLYVTGWGTTTQDRQNATFNLKGTAMTGVADSVCIWNSDGSNYSQTRADMTICAINDEIKGTCTGDSGGPLTWQDPLHASDADGGIRLIGVVSFGWSDACASTLIPDGFAEVSHYLSWISQKMSEGGGDDETAGNGGALVGDGGGSAMGGWFVIFLFSLLFFQKRKRFS
;
A
#
# COMPACT_ATOMS: atom_id res chain seq x y z
N MET A 1 57.53 77.33 -30.54
CA MET A 1 57.80 76.23 -29.58
C MET A 1 56.50 75.93 -28.89
N THR A 2 55.75 74.99 -29.41
CA THR A 2 54.43 74.64 -28.87
C THR A 2 54.36 73.12 -28.72
N LYS A 3 54.20 72.67 -27.48
CA LYS A 3 54.06 71.26 -27.10
C LYS A 3 52.63 70.86 -27.31
N ILE A 4 52.44 69.83 -28.11
CA ILE A 4 51.18 69.17 -28.33
C ILE A 4 51.05 68.00 -27.27
N GLN A 5 50.05 68.10 -26.42
CA GLN A 5 49.68 67.04 -25.49
C GLN A 5 48.67 66.07 -26.14
N TRP A 6 48.99 64.82 -26.13
CA TRP A 6 48.08 63.72 -26.51
C TRP A 6 47.29 63.30 -25.31
N LEU A 7 45.95 63.44 -25.34
CA LEU A 7 45.03 62.90 -24.38
C LEU A 7 44.59 61.51 -24.85
N GLY A 8 45.13 60.51 -24.19
CA GLY A 8 44.65 59.16 -24.38
C GLY A 8 43.29 58.95 -23.75
N ARG A 9 42.29 58.54 -24.57
CA ARG A 9 40.98 58.07 -24.09
C ARG A 9 41.09 56.64 -23.72
N ALA A 10 41.06 56.29 -22.44
CA ALA A 10 40.85 54.94 -21.93
C ALA A 10 39.37 54.58 -22.04
N VAL A 11 39.03 53.62 -22.88
CA VAL A 11 37.69 53.03 -22.94
C VAL A 11 37.64 51.90 -21.90
N PHE A 12 36.92 52.13 -20.84
CA PHE A 12 36.57 51.05 -19.88
C PHE A 12 35.44 50.23 -20.47
N ALA A 13 35.76 49.01 -20.89
CA ALA A 13 34.76 47.97 -21.20
C ALA A 13 34.25 47.40 -19.87
N LEU A 14 33.02 47.73 -19.48
CA LEU A 14 32.31 47.10 -18.37
C LEU A 14 31.83 45.74 -18.86
N CYS A 15 32.55 44.66 -18.50
CA CYS A 15 32.02 43.29 -18.56
C CYS A 15 30.96 43.11 -17.46
N ALA A 16 29.70 43.20 -17.85
CA ALA A 16 28.60 42.76 -16.99
C ALA A 16 28.65 41.24 -16.88
N LEU A 17 29.23 40.71 -15.80
CA LEU A 17 29.10 39.34 -15.40
C LEU A 17 27.65 39.15 -14.92
N GLY A 18 26.78 38.67 -15.83
CA GLY A 18 25.47 38.19 -15.50
C GLY A 18 25.62 36.89 -14.69
N THR A 19 25.55 37.00 -13.37
CA THR A 19 25.31 35.82 -12.51
C THR A 19 23.89 35.36 -12.76
N SER A 20 23.72 34.33 -13.59
CA SER A 20 22.51 33.52 -13.63
C SER A 20 22.37 32.89 -12.24
N ILE A 21 21.48 33.42 -11.42
CA ILE A 21 20.98 32.72 -10.23
C ILE A 21 20.16 31.56 -10.79
N ALA A 22 20.77 30.38 -10.81
CA ALA A 22 20.01 29.15 -10.95
C ALA A 22 19.13 29.05 -9.67
N TYR A 23 17.85 29.33 -9.82
CA TYR A 23 16.89 28.92 -8.81
C TYR A 23 16.96 27.38 -8.81
N ALA A 24 17.54 26.81 -7.74
CA ALA A 24 17.30 25.43 -7.43
C ALA A 24 15.78 25.32 -7.24
N GLU A 25 15.13 24.62 -8.13
CA GLU A 25 13.75 24.22 -7.97
C GLU A 25 13.72 23.38 -6.70
N ASP A 26 13.19 23.96 -5.63
CA ASP A 26 13.04 23.32 -4.34
C ASP A 26 12.05 22.16 -4.57
N LYS A 27 12.60 20.97 -4.85
CA LYS A 27 11.82 19.74 -4.97
C LYS A 27 11.29 19.44 -3.57
N GLN A 28 10.11 19.96 -3.27
CA GLN A 28 9.36 19.62 -2.08
C GLN A 28 9.14 18.11 -2.07
N PRO A 29 9.67 17.38 -1.09
CA PRO A 29 9.45 15.95 -0.94
C PRO A 29 7.96 15.67 -0.69
N ARG A 30 7.44 14.55 -1.18
CA ARG A 30 5.99 14.20 -1.10
C ARG A 30 5.85 12.68 -1.11
N ILE A 31 4.92 12.06 -0.40
CA ILE A 31 5.11 11.07 0.66
C ILE A 31 6.15 11.72 1.52
N VAL A 32 6.10 11.84 2.76
CA VAL A 32 7.15 12.57 3.49
C VAL A 32 8.51 12.10 2.96
N GLY A 33 9.29 13.03 2.38
CA GLY A 33 10.59 12.69 1.79
C GLY A 33 10.62 11.95 0.44
N GLY A 34 9.46 11.56 -0.14
CA GLY A 34 9.39 10.77 -1.37
C GLY A 34 9.60 11.56 -2.67
N SER A 35 9.73 10.84 -3.79
CA SER A 35 9.90 11.37 -5.16
C SER A 35 8.64 11.17 -6.00
N ASP A 36 8.50 11.93 -7.11
CA ASP A 36 7.44 11.68 -8.10
C ASP A 36 7.58 10.29 -8.71
N VAL A 37 6.45 9.58 -8.81
CA VAL A 37 6.34 8.25 -9.43
C VAL A 37 5.45 8.34 -10.65
N SER A 38 5.91 7.80 -11.79
CA SER A 38 5.05 7.60 -12.96
C SER A 38 4.06 6.47 -12.67
N ILE A 39 2.85 6.58 -13.19
CA ILE A 39 1.86 5.50 -13.09
C ILE A 39 2.34 4.21 -13.76
N ASP A 40 3.21 4.30 -14.76
CA ASP A 40 3.82 3.13 -15.41
C ASP A 40 4.71 2.30 -14.47
N ASN A 41 5.21 2.92 -13.39
CA ASN A 41 6.00 2.25 -12.35
C ASN A 41 5.15 1.75 -11.17
N ALA A 42 3.88 2.13 -11.11
CA ALA A 42 2.91 1.68 -10.11
C ALA A 42 1.51 1.55 -10.75
N PRO A 43 1.35 0.72 -11.81
CA PRO A 43 0.11 0.65 -12.60
C PRO A 43 -1.07 0.07 -11.80
N TRP A 44 -0.81 -0.49 -10.65
CA TRP A 44 -1.81 -0.99 -9.70
C TRP A 44 -2.34 0.08 -8.73
N GLN A 45 -1.69 1.25 -8.67
CA GLN A 45 -2.05 2.29 -7.72
C GLN A 45 -3.35 2.97 -8.12
N VAL A 46 -4.26 3.13 -7.15
CA VAL A 46 -5.50 3.90 -7.31
C VAL A 46 -5.72 4.87 -6.16
N TYR A 47 -6.44 5.96 -6.45
CA TYR A 47 -6.91 6.90 -5.43
C TYR A 47 -8.37 6.59 -5.11
N VAL A 48 -8.69 6.41 -3.83
CA VAL A 48 -10.04 6.12 -3.33
C VAL A 48 -10.60 7.38 -2.69
N GLN A 49 -11.66 7.92 -3.28
CA GLN A 49 -12.36 9.08 -2.76
C GLN A 49 -13.72 8.67 -2.20
N GLY A 50 -13.94 8.94 -0.92
CA GLY A 50 -15.26 8.90 -0.32
C GLY A 50 -15.86 10.29 -0.23
N THR A 51 -17.15 10.46 -0.56
CA THR A 51 -17.87 11.74 -0.47
C THR A 51 -19.22 11.60 0.17
N ASN A 52 -19.58 12.57 1.03
CA ASN A 52 -20.91 12.72 1.61
C ASN A 52 -21.29 14.20 1.60
N GLY A 53 -21.83 14.65 0.46
CA GLY A 53 -22.23 16.04 0.29
C GLY A 53 -21.10 17.05 0.50
N ALA A 54 -20.94 17.56 1.72
CA ALA A 54 -19.95 18.58 2.05
C ALA A 54 -18.62 18.01 2.56
N SER A 55 -18.59 16.73 2.91
CA SER A 55 -17.40 16.05 3.45
C SER A 55 -16.76 15.13 2.41
N SER A 56 -15.44 15.07 2.42
CA SER A 56 -14.68 14.12 1.60
C SER A 56 -13.57 13.48 2.42
N LEU A 57 -13.26 12.24 2.12
CA LEU A 57 -12.09 11.52 2.60
C LEU A 57 -11.27 11.02 1.42
N ALA A 58 -9.99 10.78 1.67
CA ALA A 58 -9.03 10.33 0.69
C ALA A 58 -8.23 9.17 1.24
N CYS A 59 -8.16 8.10 0.47
CA CYS A 59 -7.33 6.94 0.73
C CYS A 59 -6.63 6.48 -0.56
N GLY A 60 -5.63 5.64 -0.41
CA GLY A 60 -5.06 4.84 -1.47
C GLY A 60 -5.81 3.51 -1.63
N GLY A 61 -5.46 2.81 -2.68
CA GLY A 61 -5.91 1.44 -2.93
C GLY A 61 -5.03 0.77 -3.96
N THR A 62 -5.20 -0.53 -4.10
CA THR A 62 -4.38 -1.37 -4.98
C THR A 62 -5.26 -2.26 -5.84
N ILE A 63 -5.09 -2.20 -7.16
CA ILE A 63 -5.75 -3.11 -8.10
C ILE A 63 -5.18 -4.51 -7.92
N ILE A 64 -6.01 -5.46 -7.51
CA ILE A 64 -5.64 -6.89 -7.35
C ILE A 64 -6.31 -7.80 -8.38
N ALA A 65 -7.34 -7.30 -9.05
CA ALA A 65 -8.01 -7.94 -10.20
C ALA A 65 -8.73 -6.87 -11.02
N ASP A 66 -9.29 -7.22 -12.18
CA ASP A 66 -9.91 -6.29 -13.14
C ASP A 66 -10.96 -5.36 -12.53
N ASN A 67 -11.66 -5.80 -11.50
CA ASN A 67 -12.73 -5.03 -10.85
C ASN A 67 -12.66 -5.06 -9.32
N TYR A 68 -11.51 -5.44 -8.74
CA TYR A 68 -11.30 -5.48 -7.30
C TYR A 68 -10.10 -4.64 -6.86
N ILE A 69 -10.36 -3.79 -5.86
CA ILE A 69 -9.37 -2.91 -5.25
C ILE A 69 -9.23 -3.29 -3.78
N LEU A 70 -8.01 -3.58 -3.35
CA LEU A 70 -7.68 -3.77 -1.94
C LEU A 70 -7.35 -2.42 -1.31
N THR A 71 -7.86 -2.18 -0.10
CA THR A 71 -7.65 -0.95 0.67
C THR A 71 -7.74 -1.25 2.17
N ALA A 72 -7.62 -0.23 3.03
CA ALA A 72 -7.76 -0.37 4.47
C ALA A 72 -9.24 -0.32 4.92
N ALA A 73 -9.58 -1.05 5.99
CA ALA A 73 -10.93 -1.06 6.57
C ALA A 73 -11.31 0.31 7.14
N HIS A 74 -10.40 1.00 7.83
CA HIS A 74 -10.64 2.33 8.41
C HIS A 74 -11.00 3.40 7.36
N CYS A 75 -10.69 3.19 6.08
CA CYS A 75 -11.12 4.07 4.99
C CYS A 75 -12.63 4.00 4.70
N LEU A 76 -13.30 2.94 5.17
CA LEU A 76 -14.69 2.61 4.85
C LEU A 76 -15.58 2.48 6.09
N TYR A 77 -14.99 2.12 7.23
CA TYR A 77 -15.68 1.87 8.49
C TYR A 77 -16.34 3.17 9.00
N ASP A 78 -17.56 3.06 9.53
CA ASP A 78 -18.41 4.19 9.99
C ASP A 78 -18.76 5.26 8.92
N TYR A 79 -18.45 4.98 7.65
CA TYR A 79 -18.75 5.87 6.51
C TYR A 79 -19.86 5.33 5.60
N ASP A 80 -20.92 4.72 6.16
CA ASP A 80 -22.02 4.11 5.39
C ASP A 80 -22.77 5.10 4.49
N SER A 81 -22.81 6.37 4.90
CA SER A 81 -23.45 7.45 4.14
C SER A 81 -22.59 8.01 3.00
N TYR A 82 -21.36 7.53 2.85
CA TYR A 82 -20.45 7.98 1.79
C TYR A 82 -20.64 7.16 0.52
N THR A 83 -20.53 7.84 -0.61
CA THR A 83 -20.33 7.22 -1.91
C THR A 83 -18.87 7.22 -2.24
N TYR A 84 -18.39 6.13 -2.85
CA TYR A 84 -16.97 5.95 -3.16
C TYR A 84 -16.73 5.93 -4.66
N THR A 85 -15.67 6.62 -5.08
CA THR A 85 -15.16 6.62 -6.45
C THR A 85 -13.67 6.27 -6.41
N VAL A 86 -13.27 5.33 -7.26
CA VAL A 86 -11.86 4.95 -7.47
C VAL A 86 -11.36 5.64 -8.71
N TYR A 87 -10.21 6.32 -8.64
CA TYR A 87 -9.54 6.93 -9.78
C TYR A 87 -8.30 6.13 -10.14
N ALA A 88 -8.24 5.63 -11.37
CA ALA A 88 -7.19 4.74 -11.86
C ALA A 88 -6.45 5.29 -13.07
N GLY A 89 -5.23 4.81 -13.30
CA GLY A 89 -4.47 4.99 -14.53
C GLY A 89 -3.77 6.33 -14.71
N SER A 90 -3.62 7.14 -13.65
CA SER A 90 -2.89 8.41 -13.71
C SER A 90 -2.11 8.69 -12.43
N ALA A 91 -0.87 9.15 -12.56
CA ALA A 91 -0.08 9.65 -11.43
C ALA A 91 -0.61 10.98 -10.89
N TYR A 92 -1.30 11.79 -11.71
CA TYR A 92 -2.06 12.96 -11.28
C TYR A 92 -3.51 12.52 -11.05
N TRP A 93 -3.88 12.17 -9.82
CA TRP A 93 -5.15 11.50 -9.53
C TRP A 93 -6.40 12.20 -10.09
N PRO A 94 -6.49 13.55 -10.17
CA PRO A 94 -7.66 14.19 -10.76
C PRO A 94 -7.84 13.92 -12.27
N ALA A 95 -6.80 13.44 -12.96
CA ALA A 95 -6.86 13.01 -14.36
C ALA A 95 -7.07 11.50 -14.51
N GLY A 96 -7.18 10.77 -13.41
CA GLY A 96 -7.49 9.34 -13.39
C GLY A 96 -8.90 9.06 -13.91
N SER A 97 -9.09 7.87 -14.48
CA SER A 97 -10.40 7.38 -14.90
C SER A 97 -11.26 7.07 -13.66
N PRO A 98 -12.46 7.67 -13.49
CA PRO A 98 -13.31 7.41 -12.35
C PRO A 98 -14.09 6.10 -12.53
N HIS A 99 -14.15 5.31 -11.46
CA HIS A 99 -14.92 4.06 -11.36
C HIS A 99 -15.79 4.10 -10.10
N GLU A 100 -17.07 3.81 -10.26
CA GLU A 100 -17.99 3.74 -9.14
C GLU A 100 -17.75 2.46 -8.34
N VAL A 101 -17.76 2.57 -7.02
CA VAL A 101 -17.72 1.42 -6.11
C VAL A 101 -19.12 0.83 -5.99
N THR A 102 -19.29 -0.42 -6.41
CA THR A 102 -20.56 -1.13 -6.42
C THR A 102 -20.79 -2.02 -5.21
N ALA A 103 -19.70 -2.47 -4.57
CA ALA A 103 -19.75 -3.21 -3.32
C ALA A 103 -18.50 -2.92 -2.46
N ARG A 104 -18.69 -3.02 -1.14
CA ARG A 104 -17.64 -2.85 -0.12
C ARG A 104 -17.65 -4.06 0.78
N PHE A 105 -16.49 -4.65 1.03
CA PHE A 105 -16.29 -5.74 1.95
C PHE A 105 -15.25 -5.29 2.97
N ILE A 106 -15.70 -4.95 4.17
CA ILE A 106 -14.81 -4.63 5.31
C ILE A 106 -14.59 -5.94 6.07
N HIS A 107 -13.38 -6.20 6.56
CA HIS A 107 -13.13 -7.41 7.34
C HIS A 107 -14.07 -7.46 8.55
N GLU A 108 -14.73 -8.59 8.77
CA GLU A 108 -15.79 -8.72 9.76
C GLU A 108 -15.30 -8.50 11.20
N ASP A 109 -14.04 -8.85 11.44
CA ASP A 109 -13.37 -8.72 12.72
C ASP A 109 -12.44 -7.48 12.77
N TYR A 110 -12.69 -6.47 11.92
CA TYR A 110 -11.98 -5.19 12.00
C TYR A 110 -12.28 -4.51 13.34
N ASP A 111 -11.23 -4.06 14.01
CA ASP A 111 -11.30 -3.37 15.30
C ASP A 111 -10.72 -1.96 15.14
N ASP A 112 -11.58 -0.95 15.21
CA ASP A 112 -11.23 0.46 15.02
C ASP A 112 -10.34 1.04 16.16
N ASP A 113 -10.42 0.47 17.35
CA ASP A 113 -9.59 0.91 18.49
C ASP A 113 -8.15 0.42 18.39
N THR A 114 -7.94 -0.77 17.81
CA THR A 114 -6.64 -1.43 17.73
C THR A 114 -6.06 -1.52 16.33
N LEU A 115 -6.85 -1.21 15.30
CA LEU A 115 -6.55 -1.37 13.88
C LEU A 115 -6.14 -2.81 13.49
N VAL A 116 -6.61 -3.80 14.25
CA VAL A 116 -6.48 -5.21 13.90
C VAL A 116 -7.45 -5.53 12.77
N ASN A 117 -7.03 -6.34 11.80
CA ASN A 117 -7.78 -6.66 10.58
C ASN A 117 -8.15 -5.42 9.73
N ASP A 118 -7.26 -4.43 9.68
CA ASP A 118 -7.47 -3.20 8.92
C ASP A 118 -7.31 -3.43 7.40
N ILE A 119 -8.23 -4.19 6.84
CA ILE A 119 -8.26 -4.55 5.43
C ILE A 119 -9.69 -4.56 4.89
N ALA A 120 -9.85 -4.10 3.66
CA ALA A 120 -11.13 -4.07 2.97
C ALA A 120 -10.96 -4.26 1.47
N LEU A 121 -12.02 -4.75 0.81
CA LEU A 121 -12.08 -4.94 -0.62
C LEU A 121 -13.21 -4.11 -1.22
N LEU A 122 -12.94 -3.43 -2.32
CA LEU A 122 -13.93 -2.69 -3.10
C LEU A 122 -14.15 -3.42 -4.43
N LYS A 123 -15.43 -3.60 -4.82
CA LYS A 123 -15.79 -3.97 -6.19
C LYS A 123 -16.14 -2.71 -6.95
N ILE A 124 -15.54 -2.52 -8.13
CA ILE A 124 -15.75 -1.36 -8.99
C ILE A 124 -16.51 -1.73 -10.26
N SER A 125 -17.17 -0.74 -10.88
CA SER A 125 -17.82 -0.86 -12.17
C SER A 125 -16.90 -0.41 -13.31
N GLY A 126 -17.22 -0.88 -14.52
CA GLY A 126 -16.53 -0.50 -15.76
C GLY A 126 -15.19 -1.22 -15.97
N THR A 127 -14.49 -0.83 -17.02
CA THR A 127 -13.20 -1.39 -17.42
C THR A 127 -12.08 -0.42 -17.05
N LEU A 128 -11.07 -0.93 -16.36
CA LEU A 128 -9.87 -0.16 -16.02
C LEU A 128 -9.14 0.33 -17.29
N PRO A 129 -8.51 1.51 -17.25
CA PRO A 129 -7.72 2.02 -18.37
C PRO A 129 -6.50 1.12 -18.64
N SER A 130 -6.01 1.11 -19.87
CA SER A 130 -4.87 0.28 -20.31
C SER A 130 -3.55 0.60 -19.60
N SER A 131 -3.45 1.75 -18.94
CA SER A 131 -2.33 2.13 -18.07
C SER A 131 -2.43 1.53 -16.66
N SER A 132 -3.51 0.80 -16.36
CA SER A 132 -3.73 0.13 -15.08
C SER A 132 -3.48 -1.36 -15.21
N GLN A 133 -2.90 -1.96 -14.17
CA GLN A 133 -2.60 -3.38 -14.11
C GLN A 133 -2.76 -3.88 -12.68
N ALA A 134 -3.34 -5.08 -12.51
CA ALA A 134 -3.37 -5.74 -11.21
C ALA A 134 -1.96 -6.19 -10.80
N ILE A 135 -1.67 -6.06 -9.51
CA ILE A 135 -0.43 -6.56 -8.90
C ILE A 135 -0.62 -8.00 -8.40
N GLN A 136 0.45 -8.79 -8.40
CA GLN A 136 0.48 -10.09 -7.74
C GLN A 136 0.53 -9.91 -6.22
N LEU A 137 -0.26 -10.71 -5.51
CA LEU A 137 -0.19 -10.77 -4.05
C LEU A 137 0.96 -11.68 -3.62
N VAL A 138 1.59 -11.37 -2.51
CA VAL A 138 2.52 -12.27 -1.84
C VAL A 138 1.76 -13.48 -1.30
N ASP A 139 2.33 -14.68 -1.44
CA ASP A 139 1.84 -15.90 -0.78
C ASP A 139 2.61 -16.18 0.53
N GLU A 140 2.25 -17.25 1.24
CA GLU A 140 2.91 -17.63 2.49
C GLU A 140 4.43 -17.89 2.33
N ASN A 141 4.86 -18.46 1.18
CA ASN A 141 6.28 -18.73 0.95
C ASN A 141 7.06 -17.46 0.65
N ASN A 142 6.46 -16.53 -0.11
CA ASN A 142 7.04 -15.22 -0.35
C ASN A 142 7.14 -14.41 0.95
N GLN A 143 6.11 -14.49 1.83
CA GLN A 143 6.14 -13.84 3.13
C GLN A 143 7.30 -14.35 4.00
N ILE A 144 7.50 -15.65 4.09
CA ILE A 144 8.64 -16.24 4.82
C ILE A 144 9.98 -15.73 4.27
N ALA A 145 10.11 -15.57 2.95
CA ALA A 145 11.32 -15.04 2.34
C ALA A 145 11.56 -13.57 2.72
N PHE A 146 10.50 -12.75 2.73
CA PHE A 146 10.56 -11.36 3.21
C PHE A 146 10.92 -11.29 4.70
N ASP A 147 10.34 -12.13 5.57
CA ASP A 147 10.62 -12.16 7.00
C ASP A 147 12.09 -12.43 7.28
N VAL A 148 12.72 -13.28 6.45
CA VAL A 148 14.18 -13.52 6.51
C VAL A 148 14.96 -12.27 6.14
N GLU A 149 14.55 -11.52 5.11
CA GLU A 149 15.18 -10.25 4.75
C GLU A 149 15.04 -9.21 5.85
N ALA A 150 13.84 -9.06 6.44
CA ALA A 150 13.59 -8.17 7.56
C ALA A 150 14.43 -8.53 8.80
N ALA A 151 14.57 -9.84 9.09
CA ALA A 151 15.41 -10.32 10.18
C ALA A 151 16.90 -10.11 9.94
N LEU A 152 17.32 -9.99 8.68
CA LEU A 152 18.70 -9.69 8.25
C LEU A 152 18.96 -8.19 8.07
N ASP A 153 17.97 -7.33 8.34
CA ASP A 153 18.02 -5.87 8.19
C ASP A 153 18.42 -5.46 6.76
N VAL A 154 17.79 -6.09 5.75
CA VAL A 154 18.01 -5.73 4.34
C VAL A 154 17.39 -4.36 4.10
N GLN A 155 18.25 -3.39 3.79
CA GLN A 155 17.87 -1.99 3.64
C GLN A 155 17.09 -1.74 2.34
N ASP A 156 16.11 -0.80 2.40
CA ASP A 156 15.36 -0.32 1.24
C ASP A 156 14.69 -1.45 0.41
N ASN A 157 14.33 -2.56 1.07
CA ASN A 157 13.74 -3.74 0.43
C ASN A 157 12.23 -3.61 0.14
N LEU A 158 11.60 -2.56 0.64
CA LEU A 158 10.19 -2.24 0.44
C LEU A 158 10.02 -0.92 -0.31
N TYR A 159 8.90 -0.76 -0.98
CA TYR A 159 8.54 0.49 -1.64
C TYR A 159 7.07 0.84 -1.41
N VAL A 160 6.81 2.06 -0.94
CA VAL A 160 5.46 2.57 -0.70
C VAL A 160 5.14 3.71 -1.66
N THR A 161 3.89 3.75 -2.15
CA THR A 161 3.42 4.81 -3.04
C THR A 161 2.06 5.36 -2.58
N GLY A 162 1.82 6.66 -2.81
CA GLY A 162 0.55 7.28 -2.47
C GLY A 162 0.45 8.77 -2.78
N TRP A 163 -0.68 9.38 -2.41
CA TRP A 163 -1.00 10.79 -2.59
C TRP A 163 -1.23 11.53 -1.26
N GLY A 164 -0.77 10.95 -0.18
CA GLY A 164 -0.91 11.50 1.16
C GLY A 164 -0.22 12.85 1.36
N THR A 165 -0.29 13.34 2.57
CA THR A 165 0.38 14.59 2.94
C THR A 165 1.90 14.39 2.97
N THR A 166 2.63 15.49 2.75
CA THR A 166 4.03 15.47 2.34
C THR A 166 4.97 16.01 3.40
N THR A 167 4.41 16.35 4.55
CA THR A 167 5.14 16.88 5.70
C THR A 167 4.75 16.13 6.95
N GLN A 168 5.68 16.00 7.90
CA GLN A 168 5.46 15.27 9.15
C GLN A 168 4.28 15.82 9.98
N ASP A 169 3.96 17.11 9.84
CA ASP A 169 2.83 17.78 10.48
C ASP A 169 1.49 17.60 9.73
N ARG A 170 1.42 16.65 8.78
CA ARG A 170 0.24 16.30 8.00
C ARG A 170 -0.32 17.44 7.14
N GLN A 171 0.55 18.33 6.69
CA GLN A 171 0.18 19.40 5.78
C GLN A 171 0.54 19.07 4.33
N ASN A 172 0.06 19.90 3.38
CA ASN A 172 0.45 19.84 1.98
C ASN A 172 0.12 18.54 1.26
N ALA A 173 -1.16 18.19 1.19
CA ALA A 173 -1.63 17.08 0.33
C ALA A 173 -1.18 17.27 -1.12
N THR A 174 -0.93 16.16 -1.83
CA THR A 174 -0.46 16.17 -3.23
C THR A 174 -1.50 15.65 -4.20
N PHE A 175 -1.47 16.17 -5.43
CA PHE A 175 -2.20 15.60 -6.56
C PHE A 175 -1.37 14.60 -7.37
N ASN A 176 -0.03 14.63 -7.23
CA ASN A 176 0.88 13.74 -7.94
C ASN A 176 1.28 12.56 -7.07
N LEU A 177 1.31 11.37 -7.69
CA LEU A 177 1.77 10.15 -7.05
C LEU A 177 3.22 10.27 -6.60
N LYS A 178 3.49 9.86 -5.38
CA LYS A 178 4.82 9.85 -4.77
C LYS A 178 5.17 8.44 -4.29
N GLY A 179 6.47 8.22 -4.08
CA GLY A 179 6.95 6.97 -3.51
C GLY A 179 8.28 7.13 -2.83
N THR A 180 8.55 6.22 -1.90
CA THR A 180 9.83 6.11 -1.20
C THR A 180 10.12 4.66 -0.86
N ALA A 181 11.43 4.34 -0.78
CA ALA A 181 11.87 3.07 -0.22
C ALA A 181 11.68 3.06 1.31
N MET A 182 11.45 1.89 1.85
CA MET A 182 11.39 1.61 3.28
C MET A 182 12.14 0.31 3.58
N THR A 183 12.57 0.15 4.81
CA THR A 183 13.22 -1.05 5.32
C THR A 183 12.24 -1.83 6.17
N GLY A 184 12.06 -3.12 5.88
CA GLY A 184 11.24 -4.01 6.69
C GLY A 184 11.83 -4.22 8.08
N VAL A 185 10.99 -4.19 9.10
CA VAL A 185 11.38 -4.40 10.50
C VAL A 185 10.91 -5.77 10.93
N ALA A 186 11.83 -6.58 11.46
CA ALA A 186 11.51 -7.92 11.94
C ALA A 186 10.39 -7.91 13.00
N ASP A 187 9.48 -8.88 12.96
CA ASP A 187 8.34 -8.99 13.85
C ASP A 187 8.69 -8.93 15.33
N SER A 188 9.80 -9.59 15.69
CA SER A 188 10.24 -9.66 17.09
C SER A 188 10.66 -8.32 17.69
N VAL A 189 10.93 -7.30 16.84
CA VAL A 189 11.31 -5.95 17.27
C VAL A 189 10.32 -4.89 16.82
N CYS A 190 9.31 -5.25 16.03
CA CYS A 190 8.21 -4.38 15.67
C CYS A 190 7.38 -4.05 16.92
N ILE A 191 7.35 -2.77 17.29
CA ILE A 191 6.66 -2.33 18.53
C ILE A 191 5.14 -2.52 18.47
N TRP A 192 4.57 -2.58 17.26
CA TRP A 192 3.14 -2.76 17.06
C TRP A 192 2.66 -4.20 17.30
N ASN A 193 3.61 -5.17 17.29
CA ASN A 193 3.33 -6.58 17.53
C ASN A 193 3.27 -6.95 19.03
N SER A 194 3.23 -5.95 19.91
CA SER A 194 3.11 -6.15 21.37
C SER A 194 1.90 -5.40 21.91
N ASP A 195 1.27 -5.95 22.94
CA ASP A 195 0.25 -5.30 23.75
C ASP A 195 0.82 -4.34 24.80
N GLY A 196 2.08 -3.93 24.62
CA GLY A 196 2.85 -3.13 25.56
C GLY A 196 3.58 -3.92 26.64
N SER A 197 3.35 -5.23 26.74
CA SER A 197 3.98 -6.11 27.74
C SER A 197 4.69 -7.33 27.13
N ASN A 198 4.13 -7.91 26.07
CA ASN A 198 4.64 -9.11 25.43
C ASN A 198 4.43 -9.10 23.92
N TYR A 199 5.39 -9.68 23.19
CA TYR A 199 5.23 -9.98 21.78
C TYR A 199 4.07 -10.95 21.54
N SER A 200 3.21 -10.64 20.55
CA SER A 200 2.09 -11.49 20.13
C SER A 200 2.33 -12.00 18.72
N GLN A 201 2.54 -13.30 18.56
CA GLN A 201 2.69 -13.91 17.23
C GLN A 201 1.45 -13.67 16.35
N THR A 202 0.26 -13.74 16.92
CA THR A 202 -0.99 -13.50 16.16
C THR A 202 -1.02 -12.11 15.56
N ARG A 203 -0.54 -11.08 16.29
CA ARG A 203 -0.47 -9.72 15.76
C ARG A 203 0.68 -9.56 14.77
N ALA A 204 1.78 -10.25 14.99
CA ALA A 204 2.90 -10.29 14.05
C ALA A 204 2.49 -10.87 12.69
N ASP A 205 1.69 -11.93 12.69
CA ASP A 205 1.18 -12.54 11.45
C ASP A 205 0.15 -11.65 10.71
N MET A 206 -0.27 -10.53 11.30
CA MET A 206 -1.25 -9.58 10.74
C MET A 206 -0.66 -8.24 10.34
N THR A 207 0.59 -7.95 10.73
CA THR A 207 1.17 -6.59 10.67
C THR A 207 2.61 -6.63 10.19
N ILE A 208 2.87 -5.99 9.06
CA ILE A 208 4.23 -5.66 8.65
C ILE A 208 4.61 -4.30 9.26
N CYS A 209 5.82 -4.22 9.78
CA CYS A 209 6.46 -2.99 10.18
C CYS A 209 7.48 -2.55 9.13
N ALA A 210 7.50 -1.27 8.79
CA ALA A 210 8.56 -0.71 7.96
C ALA A 210 8.98 0.68 8.44
N ILE A 211 10.24 1.01 8.26
CA ILE A 211 10.84 2.26 8.69
C ILE A 211 11.78 2.81 7.61
N ASN A 212 12.14 4.06 7.70
CA ASN A 212 13.23 4.65 6.94
C ASN A 212 14.12 5.44 7.92
N ASP A 213 15.44 5.40 7.73
CA ASP A 213 16.41 6.11 8.58
C ASP A 213 16.50 7.61 8.29
N GLU A 214 15.90 8.06 7.19
CA GLU A 214 15.63 9.45 6.87
C GLU A 214 14.15 9.78 7.21
N ILE A 215 13.80 11.06 7.19
CA ILE A 215 12.40 11.49 7.36
C ILE A 215 11.63 11.18 6.07
N LYS A 216 11.30 9.90 5.87
CA LYS A 216 10.57 9.37 4.72
C LYS A 216 9.61 8.28 5.17
N GLY A 217 8.38 8.28 4.64
CA GLY A 217 7.38 7.27 5.01
C GLY A 217 5.96 7.72 4.70
N THR A 218 5.02 6.95 5.20
CA THR A 218 3.59 7.16 4.97
C THR A 218 3.03 8.32 5.80
N CYS A 219 1.92 8.90 5.34
CA CYS A 219 1.21 9.95 6.05
C CYS A 219 -0.29 9.93 5.72
N THR A 220 -1.04 10.88 6.28
CA THR A 220 -2.48 11.02 6.08
C THR A 220 -2.83 11.09 4.58
N GLY A 221 -3.68 10.18 4.12
CA GLY A 221 -4.09 10.05 2.72
C GLY A 221 -3.35 8.94 1.94
N ASP A 222 -2.29 8.33 2.51
CA ASP A 222 -1.66 7.13 1.97
C ASP A 222 -2.37 5.84 2.43
N SER A 223 -3.18 5.93 3.48
CA SER A 223 -4.01 4.84 4.04
C SER A 223 -4.67 4.00 2.95
N GLY A 224 -4.59 2.69 3.05
CA GLY A 224 -5.12 1.75 2.06
C GLY A 224 -4.26 1.57 0.82
N GLY A 225 -3.20 2.37 0.64
CA GLY A 225 -2.25 2.25 -0.47
C GLY A 225 -1.32 1.05 -0.35
N PRO A 226 -0.59 0.70 -1.43
CA PRO A 226 0.29 -0.46 -1.47
C PRO A 226 1.62 -0.24 -0.75
N LEU A 227 2.04 -1.27 -0.03
CA LEU A 227 3.43 -1.56 0.27
C LEU A 227 3.85 -2.71 -0.63
N THR A 228 4.88 -2.50 -1.44
CA THR A 228 5.39 -3.52 -2.38
C THR A 228 6.77 -3.99 -1.98
N TRP A 229 7.05 -5.26 -2.29
CA TRP A 229 8.31 -5.93 -2.13
C TRP A 229 8.74 -6.54 -3.46
N GLN A 230 10.02 -6.45 -3.77
CA GLN A 230 10.58 -7.12 -4.93
C GLN A 230 11.12 -8.48 -4.52
N ASP A 231 10.39 -9.55 -4.84
CA ASP A 231 10.80 -10.91 -4.57
C ASP A 231 12.02 -11.29 -5.42
N PRO A 232 13.20 -11.52 -4.81
CA PRO A 232 14.41 -11.83 -5.56
C PRO A 232 14.34 -13.17 -6.28
N LEU A 233 13.49 -14.10 -5.83
CA LEU A 233 13.29 -15.40 -6.47
C LEU A 233 12.48 -15.28 -7.77
N HIS A 234 11.72 -14.20 -7.91
CA HIS A 234 10.85 -13.90 -9.05
C HIS A 234 11.33 -12.70 -9.88
N ALA A 235 12.56 -12.24 -9.69
CA ALA A 235 13.12 -11.09 -10.40
C ALA A 235 13.18 -11.25 -11.93
N SER A 236 13.03 -12.47 -12.47
CA SER A 236 12.93 -12.75 -13.88
C SER A 236 11.50 -12.72 -14.45
N ASP A 237 10.48 -12.56 -13.60
CA ASP A 237 9.10 -12.45 -14.02
C ASP A 237 8.87 -11.16 -14.83
N ALA A 238 7.82 -11.12 -15.62
CA ALA A 238 7.52 -9.94 -16.48
C ALA A 238 7.30 -8.65 -15.67
N ASP A 239 6.86 -8.77 -14.40
CA ASP A 239 6.68 -7.69 -13.44
C ASP A 239 7.93 -7.42 -12.58
N GLY A 240 9.06 -8.11 -12.85
CA GLY A 240 10.30 -7.98 -12.09
C GLY A 240 10.21 -8.55 -10.68
N GLY A 241 9.24 -9.40 -10.40
CA GLY A 241 9.01 -9.99 -9.07
C GLY A 241 8.35 -9.04 -8.07
N ILE A 242 7.70 -7.97 -8.54
CA ILE A 242 7.02 -7.03 -7.64
C ILE A 242 5.74 -7.67 -7.10
N ARG A 243 5.60 -7.67 -5.78
CA ARG A 243 4.48 -8.27 -5.04
C ARG A 243 3.87 -7.25 -4.09
N LEU A 244 2.55 -7.28 -3.93
CA LEU A 244 1.87 -6.57 -2.85
C LEU A 244 2.05 -7.35 -1.56
N ILE A 245 2.74 -6.77 -0.60
CA ILE A 245 3.03 -7.41 0.68
C ILE A 245 2.22 -6.81 1.83
N GLY A 246 1.88 -5.51 1.75
CA GLY A 246 1.16 -4.82 2.80
C GLY A 246 0.21 -3.76 2.28
N VAL A 247 -0.75 -3.38 3.13
CA VAL A 247 -1.69 -2.28 2.94
C VAL A 247 -1.42 -1.22 4.00
N VAL A 248 -1.19 0.03 3.60
CA VAL A 248 -0.93 1.15 4.55
C VAL A 248 -2.08 1.26 5.54
N SER A 249 -1.79 1.13 6.82
CA SER A 249 -2.78 1.12 7.89
C SER A 249 -2.56 2.27 8.88
N PHE A 250 -1.45 2.29 9.61
CA PHE A 250 -1.22 3.27 10.66
C PHE A 250 0.26 3.68 10.78
N GLY A 251 0.50 4.75 11.51
CA GLY A 251 1.83 5.24 11.84
C GLY A 251 1.82 5.99 13.18
N TRP A 252 2.93 6.60 13.53
CA TRP A 252 3.05 7.36 14.77
C TRP A 252 2.10 8.56 14.82
N SER A 253 1.36 8.71 15.93
CA SER A 253 0.30 9.72 16.05
C SER A 253 0.83 11.17 16.05
N ASP A 254 2.06 11.40 16.55
CA ASP A 254 2.59 12.75 16.72
C ASP A 254 3.21 13.32 15.44
N ALA A 255 3.81 12.46 14.61
CA ALA A 255 4.45 12.87 13.37
C ALA A 255 4.50 11.71 12.37
N CYS A 256 4.23 12.00 11.10
CA CYS A 256 4.44 11.03 10.02
C CYS A 256 5.93 10.77 9.77
N ALA A 257 6.26 9.64 9.13
CA ALA A 257 7.63 9.30 8.72
C ALA A 257 8.64 9.41 9.87
N SER A 258 8.32 8.79 10.98
CA SER A 258 9.22 8.74 12.14
C SER A 258 10.45 7.89 11.81
N THR A 259 11.64 8.37 12.19
CA THR A 259 12.89 7.60 12.09
C THR A 259 13.11 6.69 13.31
N LEU A 260 12.18 6.67 14.27
CA LEU A 260 12.30 5.92 15.52
C LEU A 260 11.15 4.90 15.70
N ILE A 261 10.00 5.19 15.12
CA ILE A 261 8.78 4.42 15.25
C ILE A 261 8.37 3.96 13.85
N PRO A 262 8.30 2.67 13.56
CA PRO A 262 7.93 2.19 12.23
C PRO A 262 6.47 2.50 11.89
N ASP A 263 6.18 2.63 10.60
CA ASP A 263 4.81 2.58 10.08
C ASP A 263 4.31 1.14 10.10
N GLY A 264 3.00 0.95 10.27
CA GLY A 264 2.30 -0.34 10.31
C GLY A 264 1.44 -0.56 9.07
N PHE A 265 1.48 -1.79 8.57
CA PHE A 265 0.76 -2.21 7.37
C PHE A 265 0.00 -3.50 7.66
N ALA A 266 -1.23 -3.64 7.17
CA ALA A 266 -1.91 -4.93 7.21
C ALA A 266 -1.17 -5.92 6.29
N GLU A 267 -0.77 -7.07 6.82
CA GLU A 267 0.00 -8.09 6.11
C GLU A 267 -0.87 -8.87 5.13
N VAL A 268 -0.62 -8.74 3.83
CA VAL A 268 -1.48 -9.30 2.77
C VAL A 268 -1.53 -10.83 2.82
N SER A 269 -0.43 -11.50 3.14
CA SER A 269 -0.34 -12.97 3.19
C SER A 269 -1.35 -13.57 4.16
N HIS A 270 -1.59 -12.90 5.28
CA HIS A 270 -2.54 -13.33 6.31
C HIS A 270 -3.99 -13.35 5.79
N TYR A 271 -4.33 -12.44 4.88
CA TYR A 271 -5.71 -12.22 4.43
C TYR A 271 -6.05 -12.88 3.08
N LEU A 272 -5.17 -13.66 2.46
CA LEU A 272 -5.39 -14.26 1.14
C LEU A 272 -6.69 -15.07 1.04
N SER A 273 -6.98 -15.87 2.07
CA SER A 273 -8.21 -16.68 2.12
C SER A 273 -9.45 -15.79 2.20
N TRP A 274 -9.43 -14.74 3.02
CA TRP A 274 -10.51 -13.77 3.13
C TRP A 274 -10.72 -13.01 1.81
N ILE A 275 -9.64 -12.50 1.19
CA ILE A 275 -9.68 -11.83 -0.11
C ILE A 275 -10.35 -12.73 -1.16
N SER A 276 -9.88 -13.98 -1.27
CA SER A 276 -10.42 -14.95 -2.24
C SER A 276 -11.90 -15.23 -2.00
N GLN A 277 -12.31 -15.39 -0.74
CA GLN A 277 -13.71 -15.59 -0.37
C GLN A 277 -14.56 -14.38 -0.80
N LYS A 278 -14.15 -13.15 -0.44
CA LYS A 278 -14.92 -11.94 -0.76
C LYS A 278 -15.00 -11.66 -2.26
N MET A 279 -13.95 -11.94 -3.01
CA MET A 279 -13.99 -11.88 -4.47
C MET A 279 -15.02 -12.86 -5.05
N SER A 280 -15.12 -14.07 -4.51
CA SER A 280 -16.10 -15.06 -4.95
C SER A 280 -17.54 -14.66 -4.59
N GLU A 281 -17.76 -14.09 -3.40
CA GLU A 281 -19.07 -13.55 -2.99
C GLU A 281 -19.52 -12.39 -3.88
N GLY A 282 -18.59 -11.52 -4.28
CA GLY A 282 -18.87 -10.41 -5.17
C GLY A 282 -19.04 -10.79 -6.65
N GLY A 283 -18.59 -11.97 -7.06
CA GLY A 283 -18.64 -12.45 -8.44
C GLY A 283 -19.99 -13.04 -8.89
N GLY A 284 -20.97 -13.14 -8.00
CA GLY A 284 -22.23 -13.85 -8.26
C GLY A 284 -23.17 -13.26 -9.32
N ASP A 285 -22.89 -12.08 -9.89
CA ASP A 285 -23.79 -11.38 -10.81
C ASP A 285 -23.25 -11.20 -12.25
N ASP A 286 -22.09 -11.79 -12.59
CA ASP A 286 -21.46 -11.60 -13.91
C ASP A 286 -21.32 -12.91 -14.69
N GLU A 287 -22.43 -13.53 -15.09
CA GLU A 287 -22.44 -14.66 -16.05
C GLU A 287 -22.27 -14.19 -17.52
N THR A 288 -21.50 -13.14 -17.80
CA THR A 288 -21.13 -12.81 -19.20
C THR A 288 -19.82 -12.05 -19.30
N ALA A 289 -18.66 -12.70 -19.11
CA ALA A 289 -17.45 -12.36 -19.85
C ALA A 289 -16.39 -13.46 -19.65
N GLY A 290 -15.99 -14.05 -20.75
CA GLY A 290 -15.08 -15.18 -20.75
C GLY A 290 -13.65 -14.85 -20.46
N ASN A 291 -12.97 -15.80 -19.91
CA ASN A 291 -11.54 -16.08 -19.97
C ASN A 291 -10.60 -15.05 -19.31
N GLY A 292 -10.41 -15.17 -18.00
CA GLY A 292 -9.38 -14.45 -17.25
C GLY A 292 -8.52 -15.42 -16.46
N GLY A 293 -7.28 -15.09 -16.28
CA GLY A 293 -6.24 -15.91 -15.70
C GLY A 293 -6.57 -16.49 -14.33
N ALA A 294 -6.53 -17.80 -14.28
CA ALA A 294 -6.64 -18.56 -13.04
C ALA A 294 -5.41 -18.34 -12.17
N LEU A 295 -5.66 -18.15 -10.88
CA LEU A 295 -4.64 -18.37 -9.85
C LEU A 295 -4.32 -19.88 -9.84
N VAL A 296 -3.28 -20.29 -10.57
CA VAL A 296 -2.85 -21.69 -10.63
C VAL A 296 -1.75 -21.90 -9.61
N GLY A 297 -2.15 -22.42 -8.46
CA GLY A 297 -1.24 -23.22 -7.64
C GLY A 297 -1.12 -24.60 -8.29
N ASP A 298 0.04 -24.94 -8.81
CA ASP A 298 0.33 -26.23 -9.42
C ASP A 298 0.55 -27.28 -8.33
N GLY A 299 -0.43 -28.15 -8.14
CA GLY A 299 -0.38 -29.33 -7.28
C GLY A 299 -1.01 -30.50 -7.98
N GLY A 300 -0.23 -31.22 -8.80
CA GLY A 300 -0.68 -32.42 -9.48
C GLY A 300 -1.12 -33.53 -8.53
N GLY A 301 -2.30 -34.14 -8.77
CA GLY A 301 -2.80 -35.31 -8.05
C GLY A 301 -4.01 -35.92 -8.74
N SER A 302 -3.77 -37.05 -9.37
CA SER A 302 -4.65 -37.91 -10.18
C SER A 302 -6.01 -38.17 -9.60
N ALA A 303 -7.01 -38.14 -10.46
CA ALA A 303 -8.35 -38.66 -10.23
C ALA A 303 -8.32 -40.20 -10.11
N MET A 304 -8.96 -40.74 -9.07
CA MET A 304 -9.62 -42.06 -9.06
C MET A 304 -10.87 -41.97 -8.20
N GLY A 305 -11.98 -42.30 -8.81
CA GLY A 305 -13.28 -42.30 -8.19
C GLY A 305 -13.49 -43.47 -7.20
N GLY A 306 -14.48 -43.26 -6.36
CA GLY A 306 -15.08 -44.44 -5.73
C GLY A 306 -15.59 -44.29 -4.30
N TRP A 307 -16.91 -44.14 -4.19
CA TRP A 307 -17.77 -44.75 -3.16
C TRP A 307 -17.83 -44.22 -1.73
N PHE A 308 -19.01 -43.75 -1.44
CA PHE A 308 -19.68 -43.63 -0.14
C PHE A 308 -19.31 -44.70 0.89
N VAL A 309 -18.98 -44.31 2.11
CA VAL A 309 -19.39 -45.01 3.33
C VAL A 309 -19.69 -43.96 4.42
N ILE A 310 -20.96 -43.89 4.78
CA ILE A 310 -21.46 -43.21 5.97
C ILE A 310 -21.09 -44.07 7.19
N PHE A 311 -20.41 -43.51 8.17
CA PHE A 311 -20.40 -44.03 9.53
C PHE A 311 -20.80 -42.96 10.53
N LEU A 312 -22.02 -43.10 10.98
CA LEU A 312 -22.53 -42.59 12.27
C LEU A 312 -21.84 -43.37 13.41
N PHE A 313 -21.22 -42.64 14.30
CA PHE A 313 -21.06 -43.08 15.68
C PHE A 313 -21.34 -41.95 16.65
N SER A 314 -22.37 -42.19 17.40
CA SER A 314 -22.89 -41.39 18.51
C SER A 314 -22.22 -41.77 19.83
N LEU A 315 -22.18 -40.78 20.71
CA LEU A 315 -22.28 -40.84 22.19
C LEU A 315 -21.06 -41.34 22.99
N LEU A 316 -20.56 -40.55 23.93
CA LEU A 316 -20.90 -40.59 25.36
C LEU A 316 -20.00 -39.68 26.18
N PHE A 317 -20.64 -38.75 26.88
CA PHE A 317 -20.42 -38.28 28.23
C PHE A 317 -19.11 -38.66 28.95
N PHE A 318 -18.41 -37.66 29.52
CA PHE A 318 -18.14 -37.65 30.95
C PHE A 318 -17.80 -36.23 31.46
N GLN A 319 -18.68 -35.67 32.27
CA GLN A 319 -18.39 -34.60 33.21
C GLN A 319 -17.41 -35.09 34.28
N LYS A 320 -16.44 -34.26 34.65
CA LYS A 320 -15.96 -34.20 36.02
C LYS A 320 -15.49 -32.78 36.38
N ARG A 321 -16.33 -32.11 37.17
CA ARG A 321 -15.93 -31.02 38.09
C ARG A 321 -14.87 -31.55 39.05
N LYS A 322 -13.87 -30.73 39.36
CA LYS A 322 -13.42 -30.53 40.76
C LYS A 322 -12.82 -29.15 40.92
N ARG A 323 -13.39 -28.40 41.85
CA ARG A 323 -12.86 -27.23 42.59
C ARG A 323 -11.73 -27.69 43.50
N PHE A 324 -10.94 -26.74 43.90
CA PHE A 324 -10.19 -26.43 45.15
C PHE A 324 -8.80 -25.90 44.73
N SER A 325 -8.29 -24.87 45.27
CA SER A 325 -8.49 -23.86 46.34
C SER A 325 -7.60 -22.68 46.01
#